data_d975005f5bdf24f3ee014d0bbe0e7b1e
#
_entry.id   d975005f5bdf24f3ee014d0bbe0e7b1e
#
_cell.length_a   1.000
_cell.length_b   1.000
_cell.length_c   1.000
_cell.angle_alpha   90.00
_cell.angle_beta   90.00
_cell.angle_gamma   90.00
#
_symmetry.space_group_name_H-M   'P 1'
#
loop_
_entity.id
_entity.type
_entity.pdbx_description
1 polymer ?
#
loop_
_entity_poly.entity_id
_entity_poly.type
_entity_poly.pdbx_seq_one_letter_code
_entity_poly.pdbx_strand_id
1 'polypeptide(L)'
;MALTARPLSSAPAAAEWVFRNFGEYFRCFGVAPSRPGPAAALYDRDKGDFLRWLGTADFFVDDSAENLAAAQGLGIATILYPQPWNSATHTVGDILRTLTESAVTN
;
A
#
# COMPACT_ATOMS: atom_id res chain seq x y z
N MET A 1 -3.50 -1.05 -7.19
CA MET A 1 -4.24 -0.09 -6.35
C MET A 1 -3.27 0.76 -5.55
N ALA A 2 -3.54 2.03 -5.43
CA ALA A 2 -2.82 2.91 -4.51
C ALA A 2 -3.55 2.95 -3.17
N LEU A 3 -2.82 2.88 -2.05
CA LEU A 3 -3.38 2.87 -0.70
C LEU A 3 -2.64 3.90 0.15
N THR A 4 -3.37 4.81 0.78
CA THR A 4 -2.80 5.84 1.63
C THR A 4 -3.28 5.77 3.07
N ALA A 5 -2.40 6.12 4.01
CA ALA A 5 -2.75 6.30 5.42
C ALA A 5 -3.01 7.77 5.79
N ARG A 6 -3.12 8.66 4.81
CA ARG A 6 -3.44 10.06 5.04
C ARG A 6 -4.87 10.23 5.58
N PRO A 7 -5.16 11.32 6.29
CA PRO A 7 -6.51 11.58 6.79
C PRO A 7 -7.56 11.60 5.67
N LEU A 8 -8.78 11.22 5.99
CA LEU A 8 -9.89 11.22 5.02
C LEU A 8 -10.09 12.60 4.37
N SER A 9 -9.84 13.68 5.11
CA SER A 9 -9.95 15.03 4.57
C SER A 9 -9.00 15.30 3.40
N SER A 10 -7.87 14.60 3.34
CA SER A 10 -6.87 14.73 2.28
C SER A 10 -7.11 13.76 1.11
N ALA A 11 -8.02 12.82 1.27
CA ALA A 11 -8.19 11.73 0.30
C ALA A 11 -8.60 12.22 -1.10
N PRO A 12 -9.55 13.16 -1.27
CA PRO A 12 -9.92 13.62 -2.60
C PRO A 12 -8.75 14.23 -3.37
N ALA A 13 -7.95 15.07 -2.71
CA ALA A 13 -6.78 15.69 -3.34
C ALA A 13 -5.71 14.66 -3.67
N ALA A 14 -5.47 13.71 -2.77
CA ALA A 14 -4.50 12.64 -2.99
C ALA A 14 -4.91 11.74 -4.15
N ALA A 15 -6.18 11.36 -4.22
CA ALA A 15 -6.71 10.54 -5.31
C ALA A 15 -6.59 11.26 -6.65
N GLU A 16 -6.95 12.54 -6.70
CA GLU A 16 -6.82 13.35 -7.91
C GLU A 16 -5.37 13.39 -8.38
N TRP A 17 -4.43 13.60 -7.45
CA TRP A 17 -3.02 13.64 -7.78
C TRP A 17 -2.52 12.31 -8.36
N VAL A 18 -2.89 11.18 -7.72
CA VAL A 18 -2.49 9.85 -8.17
C VAL A 18 -3.04 9.56 -9.56
N PHE A 19 -4.32 9.80 -9.80
CA PHE A 19 -4.93 9.50 -11.09
C PHE A 19 -4.46 10.44 -12.20
N ARG A 20 -4.14 11.68 -11.87
CA ARG A 20 -3.57 12.63 -12.84
C ARG A 20 -2.18 12.19 -13.30
N ASN A 21 -1.34 11.73 -12.38
CA ASN A 21 0.06 11.41 -12.67
C ASN A 21 0.27 9.94 -13.04
N PHE A 22 -0.54 9.03 -12.52
CA PHE A 22 -0.33 7.59 -12.64
C PHE A 22 -1.61 6.82 -13.01
N GLY A 23 -2.62 7.50 -13.57
CA GLY A 23 -3.90 6.89 -13.88
C GLY A 23 -3.83 5.74 -14.90
N GLU A 24 -2.76 5.65 -15.67
CA GLU A 24 -2.54 4.52 -16.57
C GLU A 24 -2.26 3.22 -15.82
N TYR A 25 -1.77 3.32 -14.57
CA TYR A 25 -1.29 2.18 -13.80
C TYR A 25 -2.22 1.79 -12.67
N PHE A 26 -3.02 2.72 -12.16
CA PHE A 26 -3.88 2.49 -11.01
C PHE A 26 -5.36 2.59 -11.39
N ARG A 27 -6.12 1.57 -11.08
CA ARG A 27 -7.58 1.55 -11.27
C ARG A 27 -8.35 1.95 -10.02
N CYS A 28 -7.72 1.80 -8.86
CA CYS A 28 -8.39 1.99 -7.58
C CYS A 28 -7.52 2.82 -6.65
N PHE A 29 -8.17 3.53 -5.74
CA PHE A 29 -7.50 4.29 -4.69
C PHE A 29 -8.22 3.99 -3.37
N GLY A 30 -7.46 3.55 -2.37
CA GLY A 30 -7.98 3.21 -1.06
C GLY A 30 -7.42 4.11 0.03
N VAL A 31 -8.18 4.28 1.11
CA VAL A 31 -7.78 5.08 2.26
C VAL A 31 -7.91 4.23 3.52
N ALA A 32 -6.80 4.14 4.27
CA ALA A 32 -6.76 3.50 5.58
C ALA A 32 -6.06 4.44 6.55
N PRO A 33 -6.77 5.45 7.10
CA PRO A 33 -6.16 6.50 7.91
C PRO A 33 -5.51 5.91 9.16
N SER A 34 -4.24 6.23 9.40
CA SER A 34 -3.53 5.76 10.59
C SER A 34 -4.01 6.45 11.87
N ARG A 35 -4.69 7.60 11.74
CA ARG A 35 -5.37 8.30 12.84
C ARG A 35 -6.80 8.59 12.42
N PRO A 36 -7.65 7.56 12.41
CA PRO A 36 -9.02 7.72 11.91
C PRO A 36 -9.85 8.62 12.83
N GLY A 37 -10.72 9.40 12.21
CA GLY A 37 -11.80 10.07 12.92
C GLY A 37 -12.84 9.05 13.39
N PRO A 38 -13.89 9.47 14.11
CA PRO A 38 -14.88 8.54 14.64
C PRO A 38 -15.52 7.62 13.62
N ALA A 39 -15.76 8.09 12.40
CA ALA A 39 -16.37 7.29 11.34
C ALA A 39 -15.41 6.22 10.80
N ALA A 40 -14.14 6.58 10.62
CA ALA A 40 -13.15 5.66 10.09
C ALA A 40 -12.77 4.56 11.11
N ALA A 41 -12.87 4.86 12.39
CA ALA A 41 -12.58 3.88 13.45
C ALA A 41 -13.51 2.66 13.43
N LEU A 42 -14.63 2.73 12.72
CA LEU A 42 -15.55 1.60 12.56
C LEU A 42 -15.01 0.56 11.57
N TYR A 43 -14.08 0.92 10.72
CA TYR A 43 -13.62 0.07 9.62
C TYR A 43 -12.15 -0.28 9.74
N ASP A 44 -11.28 0.71 9.67
CA ASP A 44 -9.85 0.47 9.58
C ASP A 44 -9.07 1.24 10.64
N ARG A 45 -8.23 0.55 11.39
CA ARG A 45 -7.27 1.14 12.31
C ARG A 45 -5.94 1.42 11.61
N ASP A 46 -5.63 0.64 10.56
CA ASP A 46 -4.39 0.72 9.81
C ASP A 46 -4.56 0.06 8.42
N LYS A 47 -3.47 0.04 7.67
CA LYS A 47 -3.47 -0.60 6.35
C LYS A 47 -3.71 -2.11 6.43
N GLY A 48 -3.31 -2.75 7.53
CA GLY A 48 -3.56 -4.18 7.74
C GLY A 48 -5.05 -4.50 7.78
N ASP A 49 -5.84 -3.69 8.45
CA ASP A 49 -7.29 -3.86 8.49
C ASP A 49 -7.90 -3.72 7.10
N PHE A 50 -7.44 -2.74 6.32
CA PHE A 50 -7.87 -2.56 4.94
C PHE A 50 -7.55 -3.79 4.08
N LEU A 51 -6.34 -4.31 4.19
CA LEU A 51 -5.91 -5.48 3.43
C LEU A 51 -6.71 -6.73 3.80
N ARG A 52 -7.06 -6.87 5.06
CA ARG A 52 -7.93 -7.97 5.52
C ARG A 52 -9.31 -7.87 4.90
N TRP A 53 -9.87 -6.67 4.86
CA TRP A 53 -11.17 -6.43 4.21
C TRP A 53 -11.10 -6.70 2.70
N LEU A 54 -10.05 -6.24 2.04
CA LEU A 54 -9.85 -6.47 0.60
C LEU A 54 -9.80 -7.97 0.26
N GLY A 55 -9.25 -8.77 1.16
CA GLY A 55 -9.27 -10.23 1.07
C GLY A 55 -8.09 -10.84 0.35
N THR A 56 -7.58 -10.22 -0.70
CA THR A 56 -6.45 -10.75 -1.45
C THR A 56 -5.62 -9.64 -2.10
N ALA A 57 -4.32 -9.90 -2.16
CA ALA A 57 -3.37 -9.09 -2.91
C ALA A 57 -2.17 -9.98 -3.23
N ASP A 58 -1.59 -9.81 -4.41
CA ASP A 58 -0.39 -10.55 -4.79
C ASP A 58 0.84 -9.99 -4.08
N PHE A 59 0.94 -8.67 -4.04
CA PHE A 59 2.04 -7.96 -3.38
C PHE A 59 1.52 -6.73 -2.65
N PHE A 60 2.19 -6.42 -1.54
CA PHE A 60 2.03 -5.15 -0.85
C PHE A 60 3.39 -4.47 -0.75
N VAL A 61 3.50 -3.29 -1.34
CA VAL A 61 4.72 -2.47 -1.33
C VAL A 61 4.48 -1.26 -0.45
N ASP A 62 5.34 -1.08 0.55
CA ASP A 62 5.22 0.04 1.50
C ASP A 62 6.61 0.37 2.05
N ASP A 63 6.81 1.59 2.53
CA ASP A 63 8.06 2.02 3.13
C ASP A 63 8.11 1.79 4.66
N SER A 64 7.02 1.34 5.25
CA SER A 64 6.89 1.07 6.67
C SER A 64 6.97 -0.43 6.96
N ALA A 65 8.00 -0.84 7.70
CA ALA A 65 8.13 -2.23 8.13
C ALA A 65 6.94 -2.69 8.99
N GLU A 66 6.36 -1.79 9.76
CA GLU A 66 5.18 -2.09 10.57
C GLU A 66 3.97 -2.45 9.71
N ASN A 67 3.71 -1.67 8.67
CA ASN A 67 2.62 -1.96 7.72
C ASN A 67 2.86 -3.29 6.99
N LEU A 68 4.10 -3.57 6.63
CA LEU A 68 4.45 -4.83 5.98
C LEU A 68 4.24 -6.03 6.90
N ALA A 69 4.56 -5.90 8.18
CA ALA A 69 4.35 -6.98 9.16
C ALA A 69 2.86 -7.37 9.24
N ALA A 70 1.98 -6.38 9.22
CA ALA A 70 0.54 -6.63 9.20
C ALA A 70 0.11 -7.42 7.95
N ALA A 71 0.63 -7.05 6.79
CA ALA A 71 0.34 -7.75 5.54
C ALA A 71 0.91 -9.17 5.52
N GLN A 72 2.12 -9.35 6.06
CA GLN A 72 2.73 -10.68 6.18
C GLN A 72 1.88 -11.61 7.03
N GLY A 73 1.29 -11.10 8.10
CA GLY A 73 0.38 -11.86 8.94
C GLY A 73 -0.87 -12.35 8.21
N LEU A 74 -1.21 -11.73 7.07
CA LEU A 74 -2.32 -12.13 6.21
C LEU A 74 -1.88 -13.05 5.07
N GLY A 75 -0.60 -13.40 4.99
CA GLY A 75 -0.07 -14.24 3.92
C GLY A 75 0.21 -13.52 2.61
N ILE A 76 0.25 -12.19 2.64
CA ILE A 76 0.53 -11.37 1.45
C ILE A 76 2.05 -11.20 1.30
N ALA A 77 2.57 -11.40 0.09
CA ALA A 77 3.97 -11.12 -0.21
C ALA A 77 4.23 -9.61 -0.10
N THR A 78 5.32 -9.24 0.58
CA THR A 78 5.62 -7.84 0.89
C THR A 78 6.96 -7.40 0.33
N ILE A 79 7.04 -6.12 -0.03
CA ILE A 79 8.29 -5.49 -0.48
C ILE A 79 8.44 -4.17 0.27
N LEU A 80 9.58 -4.01 0.97
CA LEU A 80 9.91 -2.76 1.64
C LEU A 80 10.46 -1.77 0.61
N TYR A 81 9.75 -0.68 0.39
CA TYR A 81 10.21 0.36 -0.52
C TYR A 81 11.38 1.11 0.13
N PRO A 82 12.54 1.22 -0.54
CA PRO A 82 13.74 1.80 0.07
C PRO A 82 13.58 3.30 0.33
N GLN A 83 13.90 3.69 1.56
CA GLN A 83 13.89 5.08 2.01
C GLN A 83 15.09 5.30 2.95
N PRO A 84 15.58 6.53 3.11
CA PRO A 84 16.72 6.80 3.99
C PRO A 84 16.54 6.36 5.44
N TRP A 85 15.30 6.27 5.90
CA TRP A 85 14.98 5.96 7.30
C TRP A 85 14.66 4.49 7.55
N ASN A 86 14.67 3.63 6.53
CA ASN A 86 14.37 2.22 6.73
C ASN A 86 15.58 1.32 6.41
N SER A 87 15.43 0.02 6.65
CA SER A 87 16.52 -0.94 6.55
C SER A 87 16.63 -1.62 5.18
N ALA A 88 15.90 -1.16 4.19
CA ALA A 88 15.93 -1.78 2.86
C ALA A 88 17.30 -1.63 2.21
N THR A 89 17.83 -2.73 1.70
CA THR A 89 19.13 -2.77 1.00
C THR A 89 18.99 -2.95 -0.49
N HIS A 90 17.81 -3.31 -0.98
CA HIS A 90 17.54 -3.47 -2.40
C HIS A 90 17.18 -2.12 -3.04
N THR A 91 17.23 -2.06 -4.37
CA THR A 91 16.92 -0.86 -5.14
C THR A 91 15.49 -0.89 -5.68
N VAL A 92 15.00 0.25 -6.18
CA VAL A 92 13.73 0.31 -6.90
C VAL A 92 13.76 -0.60 -8.13
N GLY A 93 14.90 -0.71 -8.81
CA GLY A 93 15.07 -1.64 -9.94
C GLY A 93 14.86 -3.10 -9.54
N ASP A 94 15.30 -3.48 -8.34
CA ASP A 94 15.07 -4.82 -7.81
C ASP A 94 13.58 -5.09 -7.59
N ILE A 95 12.84 -4.09 -7.08
CA ILE A 95 11.39 -4.18 -6.88
C ILE A 95 10.69 -4.40 -8.22
N LEU A 96 11.03 -3.59 -9.22
CA LEU A 96 10.43 -3.71 -10.55
C LEU A 96 10.69 -5.07 -11.17
N ARG A 97 11.90 -5.59 -10.99
CA ARG A 97 12.27 -6.93 -11.48
C ARG A 97 11.42 -8.01 -10.81
N THR A 98 11.29 -7.95 -9.48
CA THR A 98 10.50 -8.91 -8.74
C THR A 98 9.05 -8.92 -9.21
N LEU A 99 8.44 -7.75 -9.35
CA LEU A 99 7.05 -7.63 -9.79
C LEU A 99 6.86 -8.13 -11.22
N THR A 100 7.82 -7.82 -12.11
CA THR A 100 7.77 -8.24 -13.51
C THR A 100 7.91 -9.75 -13.65
N GLU A 101 8.86 -10.36 -12.96
CA GLU A 101 9.08 -11.81 -12.98
C GLU A 101 7.85 -12.55 -12.44
N SER A 102 7.26 -12.05 -11.38
CA SER A 102 6.06 -12.65 -10.80
C SER A 102 4.87 -12.58 -11.76
N ALA A 103 4.69 -11.45 -12.47
CA ALA A 103 3.63 -11.30 -13.46
C ALA A 103 3.80 -12.27 -14.64
N VAL A 104 5.03 -12.57 -15.02
CA VAL A 104 5.32 -13.50 -16.12
C VAL A 104 5.05 -14.95 -15.70
N THR A 105 5.30 -15.30 -14.44
CA THR A 105 5.13 -16.67 -13.95
C THR A 105 3.71 -17.00 -13.52
N ASN A 106 2.89 -16.00 -13.35
CA ASN A 106 1.49 -16.15 -12.99
C ASN A 106 0.60 -16.04 -14.24
#